data_18504efb9646daffaa70c53a94b71099
#
_entry.id   18504efb9646daffaa70c53a94b71099
#
_cell.length_a   1.000
_cell.length_b   1.000
_cell.length_c   1.000
_cell.angle_alpha   90.00
_cell.angle_beta   90.00
_cell.angle_gamma   90.00
#
_symmetry.space_group_name_H-M   'P 1'
#
loop_
_entity.id
_entity.type
_entity.pdbx_description
1 polymer ?
#
loop_
_entity_poly.entity_id
_entity_poly.type
_entity_poly.pdbx_seq_one_letter_code
_entity_poly.pdbx_strand_id
1 'polypeptide(L)'
;MPVPDGVKPDAWHLMAIFIATVVGLILSPYPLGAMAMFSLTSVAILGLLPIKDVLTGFSDPTIWMIACAFFISRGFIKTGFGRRIGLLFISKLGNSSLGLAYGLVFTDLMFAPAMPSTSARCGGIITPLFRSIAEAYDSTPEKGTQRRIGAFLVQSIFQCNAVTSAMFMTSMAGNPMVAKLASQFGIHISWTDWALATLLPGFLSLALIPYLIYRFYPPELKKTSEMRAIAVERLREMGKMTRDEWVVLGVFLGLVTFWVLGSTLNIDATLTALAGLSVLLLSRALTWDDVVSEKEAWHTVVWFAVLMTLAGQLNKMGLIAWLGGLAGNAVSGMHWLPMLGLLLLVYYYSHYLMASAIAHISAMYAIFVSIALAAGAPPMLTVLVFGIFSNLFMSTTHYSSGPAPILFGTGYVPLGTWWKIGFLVGLVIIPIWLGVGGMWWKLLGFW
;
A
#
# COMPACT_ATOMS: atom_id res chain seq x y z
N MET A 1 -17.57 -29.90 -8.44
CA MET A 1 -18.84 -29.19 -8.20
C MET A 1 -19.60 -29.08 -9.51
N PRO A 2 -20.92 -29.18 -9.55
CA PRO A 2 -21.67 -28.96 -10.76
C PRO A 2 -21.45 -27.55 -11.29
N VAL A 3 -21.35 -27.39 -12.58
CA VAL A 3 -21.19 -26.09 -13.25
C VAL A 3 -22.52 -25.35 -13.20
N PRO A 4 -22.57 -24.10 -12.72
CA PRO A 4 -23.81 -23.30 -12.73
C PRO A 4 -24.26 -22.98 -14.14
N ASP A 5 -25.57 -22.77 -14.31
CA ASP A 5 -26.14 -22.33 -15.59
C ASP A 5 -25.53 -20.98 -16.02
N GLY A 6 -25.18 -20.89 -17.29
CA GLY A 6 -24.57 -19.70 -17.88
C GLY A 6 -23.03 -19.56 -17.69
N VAL A 7 -22.37 -20.49 -16.99
CA VAL A 7 -20.92 -20.52 -16.81
C VAL A 7 -20.28 -21.62 -17.67
N LYS A 8 -19.18 -21.32 -18.35
CA LYS A 8 -18.39 -22.32 -19.08
C LYS A 8 -17.66 -23.25 -18.09
N PRO A 9 -17.55 -24.57 -18.34
CA PRO A 9 -16.84 -25.50 -17.44
C PRO A 9 -15.42 -25.09 -17.12
N ASP A 10 -14.66 -24.66 -18.13
CA ASP A 10 -13.27 -24.22 -17.94
C ASP A 10 -13.17 -22.98 -17.05
N ALA A 11 -14.10 -22.03 -17.18
CA ALA A 11 -14.19 -20.85 -16.30
C ALA A 11 -14.47 -21.25 -14.84
N TRP A 12 -15.34 -22.26 -14.64
CA TRP A 12 -15.66 -22.77 -13.30
C TRP A 12 -14.47 -23.49 -12.65
N HIS A 13 -13.74 -24.31 -13.42
CA HIS A 13 -12.53 -24.97 -12.94
C HIS A 13 -11.42 -23.95 -12.65
N LEU A 14 -11.24 -22.95 -13.54
CA LEU A 14 -10.26 -21.88 -13.34
C LEU A 14 -10.60 -21.05 -12.08
N MET A 15 -11.91 -20.79 -11.83
CA MET A 15 -12.35 -20.12 -10.60
C MET A 15 -12.03 -20.95 -9.35
N ALA A 16 -12.19 -22.27 -9.40
CA ALA A 16 -11.83 -23.14 -8.28
C ALA A 16 -10.33 -23.05 -7.96
N ILE A 17 -9.47 -23.04 -8.99
CA ILE A 17 -8.03 -22.83 -8.81
C ILE A 17 -7.74 -21.43 -8.28
N PHE A 18 -8.40 -20.40 -8.80
CA PHE A 18 -8.24 -19.03 -8.31
C PHE A 18 -8.59 -18.92 -6.82
N ILE A 19 -9.74 -19.49 -6.40
CA ILE A 19 -10.13 -19.51 -4.97
C ILE A 19 -9.11 -20.29 -4.15
N ALA A 20 -8.66 -21.47 -4.61
CA ALA A 20 -7.63 -22.24 -3.92
C ALA A 20 -6.32 -21.48 -3.80
N THR A 21 -5.95 -20.71 -4.84
CA THR A 21 -4.78 -19.82 -4.82
C THR A 21 -4.93 -18.75 -3.75
N VAL A 22 -6.08 -18.05 -3.74
CA VAL A 22 -6.36 -16.99 -2.76
C VAL A 22 -6.36 -17.55 -1.33
N VAL A 23 -7.00 -18.68 -1.10
CA VAL A 23 -6.97 -19.37 0.20
C VAL A 23 -5.54 -19.75 0.59
N GLY A 24 -4.77 -20.29 -0.35
CA GLY A 24 -3.35 -20.60 -0.14
C GLY A 24 -2.50 -19.36 0.18
N LEU A 25 -2.77 -18.23 -0.46
CA LEU A 25 -2.11 -16.95 -0.14
C LEU A 25 -2.48 -16.42 1.26
N ILE A 26 -3.72 -16.62 1.69
CA ILE A 26 -4.19 -16.23 3.03
C ILE A 26 -3.57 -17.12 4.11
N LEU A 27 -3.63 -18.43 3.93
CA LEU A 27 -3.07 -19.41 4.88
C LEU A 27 -1.54 -19.44 4.88
N SER A 28 -0.92 -19.01 3.77
CA SER A 28 0.53 -18.89 3.58
C SER A 28 1.35 -20.12 4.01
N PRO A 29 0.96 -21.36 3.64
CA PRO A 29 1.75 -22.55 3.96
C PRO A 29 3.10 -22.56 3.24
N TYR A 30 3.20 -21.81 2.15
CA TYR A 30 4.41 -21.52 1.39
C TYR A 30 4.49 -20.02 1.07
N PRO A 31 5.69 -19.48 0.73
CA PRO A 31 5.83 -18.09 0.27
C PRO A 31 4.89 -17.76 -0.90
N LEU A 32 4.40 -16.51 -0.94
CA LEU A 32 3.41 -16.06 -1.93
C LEU A 32 3.77 -16.45 -3.38
N GLY A 33 5.04 -16.26 -3.76
CA GLY A 33 5.53 -16.61 -5.10
C GLY A 33 5.43 -18.12 -5.41
N ALA A 34 5.71 -18.98 -4.43
CA ALA A 34 5.59 -20.43 -4.60
C ALA A 34 4.12 -20.86 -4.77
N MET A 35 3.21 -20.30 -3.95
CA MET A 35 1.78 -20.55 -4.08
C MET A 35 1.25 -20.13 -5.46
N ALA A 36 1.68 -18.98 -5.94
CA ALA A 36 1.34 -18.49 -7.26
C ALA A 36 1.84 -19.44 -8.37
N MET A 37 3.09 -19.91 -8.28
CA MET A 37 3.65 -20.85 -9.25
C MET A 37 2.92 -22.20 -9.23
N PHE A 38 2.53 -22.72 -8.07
CA PHE A 38 1.72 -23.94 -8.01
C PHE A 38 0.39 -23.79 -8.75
N SER A 39 -0.26 -22.63 -8.58
CA SER A 39 -1.53 -22.33 -9.28
C SER A 39 -1.34 -22.25 -10.78
N LEU A 40 -0.31 -21.54 -11.23
CA LEU A 40 0.03 -21.40 -12.64
C LEU A 40 0.27 -22.77 -13.29
N THR A 41 1.08 -23.60 -12.61
CA THR A 41 1.41 -24.95 -13.05
C THR A 41 0.16 -25.85 -13.11
N SER A 42 -0.71 -25.75 -12.10
CA SER A 42 -1.98 -26.51 -12.07
C SER A 42 -2.87 -26.17 -13.26
N VAL A 43 -3.03 -24.87 -13.59
CA VAL A 43 -3.82 -24.42 -14.75
C VAL A 43 -3.25 -24.97 -16.06
N ALA A 44 -1.92 -24.99 -16.20
CA ALA A 44 -1.25 -25.51 -17.39
C ALA A 44 -1.39 -27.03 -17.52
N ILE A 45 -1.16 -27.80 -16.43
CA ILE A 45 -1.24 -29.27 -16.43
C ILE A 45 -2.67 -29.75 -16.69
N LEU A 46 -3.66 -29.06 -16.12
CA LEU A 46 -5.07 -29.41 -16.33
C LEU A 46 -5.61 -28.97 -17.70
N GLY A 47 -4.79 -28.30 -18.52
CA GLY A 47 -5.15 -27.88 -19.87
C GLY A 47 -6.25 -26.81 -19.91
N LEU A 48 -6.50 -26.10 -18.82
CA LEU A 48 -7.54 -25.06 -18.74
C LEU A 48 -7.22 -23.85 -19.60
N LEU A 49 -5.93 -23.54 -19.77
CA LEU A 49 -5.43 -22.47 -20.63
C LEU A 49 -4.20 -22.95 -21.43
N PRO A 50 -4.05 -22.50 -22.69
CA PRO A 50 -2.80 -22.68 -23.44
C PRO A 50 -1.65 -22.01 -22.71
N ILE A 51 -0.44 -22.57 -22.79
CA ILE A 51 0.74 -22.03 -22.08
C ILE A 51 1.02 -20.55 -22.39
N LYS A 52 0.72 -20.09 -23.60
CA LYS A 52 0.80 -18.67 -23.97
C LYS A 52 -0.10 -17.79 -23.11
N ASP A 53 -1.33 -18.24 -22.84
CA ASP A 53 -2.29 -17.50 -22.03
C ASP A 53 -1.98 -17.58 -20.54
N VAL A 54 -1.40 -18.72 -20.10
CA VAL A 54 -0.91 -18.91 -18.72
C VAL A 54 0.16 -17.87 -18.37
N LEU A 55 1.00 -17.47 -19.32
CA LEU A 55 2.12 -16.54 -19.08
C LEU A 55 1.79 -15.08 -19.40
N THR A 56 0.55 -14.74 -19.79
CA THR A 56 0.18 -13.37 -20.21
C THR A 56 0.43 -12.30 -19.16
N GLY A 57 0.24 -12.61 -17.87
CA GLY A 57 0.50 -11.64 -16.80
C GLY A 57 1.92 -11.14 -16.75
N PHE A 58 2.92 -11.95 -17.10
CA PHE A 58 4.32 -11.54 -17.08
C PHE A 58 4.68 -10.46 -18.13
N SER A 59 3.84 -10.24 -19.13
CA SER A 59 3.97 -9.18 -20.11
C SER A 59 3.15 -7.92 -19.77
N ASP A 60 2.46 -7.90 -18.62
CA ASP A 60 1.65 -6.73 -18.22
C ASP A 60 2.55 -5.55 -17.80
N PRO A 61 2.42 -4.38 -18.45
CA PRO A 61 3.24 -3.20 -18.14
C PRO A 61 3.16 -2.77 -16.67
N THR A 62 2.00 -2.90 -16.02
CA THR A 62 1.79 -2.50 -14.63
C THR A 62 2.72 -3.25 -13.69
N ILE A 63 2.99 -4.53 -13.95
CA ILE A 63 3.87 -5.36 -13.13
C ILE A 63 5.31 -4.86 -13.22
N TRP A 64 5.76 -4.52 -14.42
CA TRP A 64 7.10 -3.96 -14.63
C TRP A 64 7.25 -2.56 -14.06
N MET A 65 6.20 -1.72 -14.10
CA MET A 65 6.20 -0.45 -13.41
C MET A 65 6.46 -0.62 -11.91
N ILE A 66 5.75 -1.55 -11.28
CA ILE A 66 5.91 -1.82 -9.84
C ILE A 66 7.30 -2.39 -9.55
N ALA A 67 7.78 -3.36 -10.33
CA ALA A 67 9.11 -3.92 -10.17
C ALA A 67 10.20 -2.84 -10.25
N CYS A 68 10.13 -1.96 -11.27
CA CYS A 68 11.06 -0.84 -11.40
C CYS A 68 10.99 0.11 -10.20
N ALA A 69 9.79 0.41 -9.70
CA ALA A 69 9.64 1.26 -8.52
C ALA A 69 10.26 0.62 -7.25
N PHE A 70 10.17 -0.70 -7.09
CA PHE A 70 10.91 -1.42 -6.03
C PHE A 70 12.43 -1.29 -6.19
N PHE A 71 12.95 -1.51 -7.39
CA PHE A 71 14.39 -1.35 -7.67
C PHE A 71 14.85 0.08 -7.38
N ILE A 72 14.09 1.09 -7.81
CA ILE A 72 14.37 2.50 -7.54
C ILE A 72 14.36 2.77 -6.04
N SER A 73 13.44 2.16 -5.28
CA SER A 73 13.36 2.27 -3.82
C SER A 73 14.66 1.89 -3.12
N ARG A 74 15.40 0.91 -3.67
CA ARG A 74 16.72 0.53 -3.17
C ARG A 74 17.71 1.69 -3.20
N GLY A 75 17.61 2.56 -4.21
CA GLY A 75 18.47 3.74 -4.34
C GLY A 75 18.32 4.72 -3.18
N PHE A 76 17.09 4.97 -2.69
CA PHE A 76 16.86 5.85 -1.55
C PHE A 76 17.51 5.34 -0.27
N ILE A 77 17.51 4.03 -0.07
CA ILE A 77 18.11 3.37 1.11
C ILE A 77 19.63 3.32 0.98
N LYS A 78 20.14 2.84 -0.16
CA LYS A 78 21.57 2.63 -0.41
C LYS A 78 22.37 3.92 -0.34
N THR A 79 21.87 5.00 -0.91
CA THR A 79 22.58 6.30 -0.95
C THR A 79 22.54 7.05 0.39
N GLY A 80 21.71 6.62 1.33
CA GLY A 80 21.46 7.34 2.58
C GLY A 80 20.53 8.56 2.44
N PHE A 81 20.01 8.83 1.23
CA PHE A 81 19.10 9.95 0.98
C PHE A 81 17.87 9.89 1.89
N GLY A 82 17.30 8.69 2.12
CA GLY A 82 16.18 8.49 3.05
C GLY A 82 16.51 8.96 4.47
N ARG A 83 17.68 8.60 4.98
CA ARG A 83 18.16 9.05 6.30
C ARG A 83 18.33 10.57 6.37
N ARG A 84 18.88 11.18 5.33
CA ARG A 84 19.06 12.66 5.26
C ARG A 84 17.72 13.39 5.35
N ILE A 85 16.74 12.98 4.56
CA ILE A 85 15.40 13.58 4.59
C ILE A 85 14.74 13.43 5.96
N GLY A 86 14.84 12.25 6.58
CA GLY A 86 14.34 12.05 7.94
C GLY A 86 14.99 12.96 8.97
N LEU A 87 16.31 13.09 8.96
CA LEU A 87 17.03 14.01 9.83
C LEU A 87 16.66 15.47 9.57
N LEU A 88 16.39 15.87 8.31
CA LEU A 88 15.91 17.21 7.98
C LEU A 88 14.54 17.50 8.64
N PHE A 89 13.58 16.56 8.56
CA PHE A 89 12.31 16.74 9.24
C PHE A 89 12.46 16.76 10.77
N ILE A 90 13.27 15.87 11.34
CA ILE A 90 13.54 15.84 12.79
C ILE A 90 14.22 17.14 13.25
N SER A 91 15.16 17.68 12.47
CA SER A 91 15.84 18.94 12.79
C SER A 91 14.88 20.15 12.84
N LYS A 92 13.78 20.09 12.09
CA LYS A 92 12.76 21.15 12.06
C LYS A 92 11.66 20.95 13.10
N LEU A 93 11.20 19.72 13.29
CA LEU A 93 10.01 19.37 14.08
C LEU A 93 10.36 18.74 15.45
N GLY A 94 11.60 18.38 15.71
CA GLY A 94 12.05 17.54 16.82
C GLY A 94 12.03 18.18 18.23
N ASN A 95 11.41 19.34 18.43
CA ASN A 95 11.34 20.01 19.74
C ASN A 95 10.34 19.37 20.72
N SER A 96 9.45 18.53 20.23
CA SER A 96 8.44 17.83 21.05
C SER A 96 8.22 16.42 20.52
N SER A 97 7.72 15.52 21.37
CA SER A 97 7.41 14.16 20.98
C SER A 97 6.37 14.09 19.85
N LEU A 98 5.38 14.99 19.88
CA LEU A 98 4.40 15.11 18.79
C LEU A 98 5.06 15.61 17.50
N GLY A 99 5.97 16.56 17.60
CA GLY A 99 6.78 17.05 16.46
C GLY A 99 7.65 15.95 15.86
N LEU A 100 8.24 15.08 16.69
CA LEU A 100 9.01 13.92 16.23
C LEU A 100 8.12 12.91 15.49
N ALA A 101 6.90 12.66 15.99
CA ALA A 101 5.94 11.81 15.28
C ALA A 101 5.61 12.39 13.90
N TYR A 102 5.29 13.67 13.80
CA TYR A 102 5.07 14.32 12.51
C TYR A 102 6.31 14.30 11.61
N GLY A 103 7.50 14.47 12.16
CA GLY A 103 8.76 14.39 11.39
C GLY A 103 8.95 13.02 10.73
N LEU A 104 8.67 11.94 11.45
CA LEU A 104 8.72 10.58 10.91
C LEU A 104 7.60 10.31 9.89
N VAL A 105 6.39 10.80 10.15
CA VAL A 105 5.24 10.68 9.24
C VAL A 105 5.48 11.44 7.93
N PHE A 106 6.00 12.66 7.98
CA PHE A 106 6.34 13.43 6.78
C PHE A 106 7.52 12.81 6.02
N THR A 107 8.43 12.14 6.71
CA THR A 107 9.49 11.34 6.06
C THR A 107 8.87 10.19 5.25
N ASP A 108 7.93 9.44 5.81
CA ASP A 108 7.24 8.36 5.10
C ASP A 108 6.43 8.91 3.91
N LEU A 109 5.68 10.00 4.12
CA LEU A 109 4.90 10.66 3.09
C LEU A 109 5.76 11.13 1.91
N MET A 110 6.96 11.67 2.19
CA MET A 110 7.88 12.17 1.15
C MET A 110 8.29 11.06 0.18
N PHE A 111 8.48 9.83 0.67
CA PHE A 111 8.90 8.71 -0.17
C PHE A 111 7.72 7.90 -0.73
N ALA A 112 6.51 8.06 -0.19
CA ALA A 112 5.34 7.30 -0.60
C ALA A 112 5.08 7.34 -2.12
N PRO A 113 5.20 8.47 -2.85
CA PRO A 113 4.93 8.51 -4.29
C PRO A 113 5.81 7.59 -5.14
N ALA A 114 7.06 7.30 -4.70
CA ALA A 114 8.03 6.57 -5.50
C ALA A 114 8.54 5.26 -4.86
N MET A 115 7.99 4.88 -3.71
CA MET A 115 8.38 3.66 -2.99
C MET A 115 7.17 2.77 -2.72
N PRO A 116 6.85 1.79 -3.56
CA PRO A 116 5.68 0.92 -3.41
C PRO A 116 5.82 -0.10 -2.28
N SER A 117 7.01 -0.30 -1.75
CA SER A 117 7.25 -1.17 -0.60
C SER A 117 7.02 -0.42 0.71
N THR A 118 5.86 -0.63 1.31
CA THR A 118 5.54 -0.13 2.66
C THR A 118 6.52 -0.67 3.70
N SER A 119 6.94 -1.94 3.57
CA SER A 119 7.95 -2.58 4.42
C SER A 119 9.33 -1.94 4.28
N ALA A 120 9.76 -1.61 3.04
CA ALA A 120 11.05 -0.97 2.80
C ALA A 120 11.07 0.48 3.33
N ARG A 121 9.98 1.25 3.15
CA ARG A 121 9.87 2.59 3.74
C ARG A 121 9.92 2.52 5.27
N CYS A 122 9.09 1.68 5.86
CA CYS A 122 9.02 1.53 7.30
C CYS A 122 10.30 0.92 7.89
N GLY A 123 10.75 -0.23 7.38
CA GLY A 123 11.90 -0.97 7.90
C GLY A 123 13.25 -0.34 7.54
N GLY A 124 13.40 0.12 6.29
CA GLY A 124 14.67 0.62 5.78
C GLY A 124 14.97 2.09 6.09
N ILE A 125 13.94 2.92 6.28
CA ILE A 125 14.12 4.37 6.51
C ILE A 125 13.59 4.77 7.89
N ILE A 126 12.32 4.47 8.19
CA ILE A 126 11.66 5.02 9.38
C ILE A 126 12.10 4.32 10.66
N THR A 127 12.20 2.98 10.66
CA THR A 127 12.57 2.22 11.86
C THR A 127 13.97 2.54 12.39
N PRO A 128 15.03 2.69 11.57
CA PRO A 128 16.34 3.14 12.04
C PRO A 128 16.32 4.53 12.68
N LEU A 129 15.57 5.48 12.10
CA LEU A 129 15.39 6.82 12.66
C LEU A 129 14.67 6.78 14.00
N PHE A 130 13.55 6.06 14.05
CA PHE A 130 12.75 5.85 15.25
C PHE A 130 13.59 5.24 16.39
N ARG A 131 14.33 4.15 16.12
CA ARG A 131 15.19 3.49 17.13
C ARG A 131 16.23 4.44 17.68
N SER A 132 16.89 5.19 16.80
CA SER A 132 17.88 6.20 17.20
C SER A 132 17.29 7.29 18.12
N ILE A 133 16.03 7.71 17.89
CA ILE A 133 15.31 8.64 18.77
C ILE A 133 15.01 7.96 20.12
N ALA A 134 14.46 6.75 20.09
CA ALA A 134 14.06 6.03 21.29
C ALA A 134 15.27 5.75 22.20
N GLU A 135 16.39 5.30 21.64
CA GLU A 135 17.66 5.05 22.35
C GLU A 135 18.22 6.31 22.97
N ALA A 136 18.21 7.45 22.25
CA ALA A 136 18.70 8.73 22.77
C ALA A 136 17.95 9.21 24.01
N TYR A 137 16.71 8.77 24.19
CA TYR A 137 15.89 9.08 25.36
C TYR A 137 15.75 7.90 26.32
N ASP A 138 16.59 6.87 26.20
CA ASP A 138 16.54 5.68 27.04
C ASP A 138 15.14 5.06 27.12
N SER A 139 14.44 5.06 25.98
CA SER A 139 13.10 4.47 25.81
C SER A 139 13.24 3.12 25.13
N THR A 140 13.37 2.05 25.91
CA THR A 140 13.62 0.71 25.39
C THR A 140 12.73 -0.33 26.09
N PRO A 141 12.27 -1.39 25.35
CA PRO A 141 11.47 -2.48 25.93
C PRO A 141 12.23 -3.25 27.02
N GLU A 142 13.54 -3.46 26.85
CA GLU A 142 14.40 -4.22 27.75
C GLU A 142 14.46 -3.61 29.16
N LYS A 143 14.39 -2.27 29.23
CA LYS A 143 14.37 -1.51 30.49
C LYS A 143 12.97 -1.22 31.01
N GLY A 144 11.92 -1.63 30.31
CA GLY A 144 10.54 -1.30 30.67
C GLY A 144 10.19 0.19 30.48
N THR A 145 10.98 0.95 29.71
CA THR A 145 10.84 2.38 29.52
C THR A 145 10.20 2.77 28.18
N GLN A 146 9.58 1.82 27.49
CA GLN A 146 8.96 2.01 26.17
C GLN A 146 7.93 3.13 26.13
N ARG A 147 7.28 3.44 27.25
CA ARG A 147 6.28 4.51 27.39
C ARG A 147 6.89 5.91 27.39
N ARG A 148 8.18 6.06 27.62
CA ARG A 148 8.84 7.38 27.62
C ARG A 148 8.57 8.11 26.30
N ILE A 149 8.82 7.44 25.14
CA ILE A 149 8.51 8.00 23.83
C ILE A 149 8.29 6.92 22.77
N GLY A 150 8.99 5.79 22.84
CA GLY A 150 9.07 4.80 21.77
C GLY A 150 7.70 4.21 21.39
N ALA A 151 6.89 3.83 22.38
CA ALA A 151 5.56 3.26 22.13
C ALA A 151 4.61 4.22 21.40
N PHE A 152 4.68 5.52 21.71
CA PHE A 152 3.92 6.56 21.03
C PHE A 152 4.38 6.72 19.57
N LEU A 153 5.69 6.77 19.33
CA LEU A 153 6.24 6.91 17.98
C LEU A 153 5.92 5.70 17.11
N VAL A 154 6.05 4.47 17.63
CA VAL A 154 5.71 3.24 16.91
C VAL A 154 4.25 3.26 16.44
N GLN A 155 3.32 3.60 17.33
CA GLN A 155 1.90 3.67 16.96
C GLN A 155 1.62 4.78 15.94
N SER A 156 2.21 5.97 16.13
CA SER A 156 2.04 7.08 15.19
C SER A 156 2.54 6.72 13.78
N ILE A 157 3.72 6.10 13.69
CA ILE A 157 4.29 5.62 12.43
C ILE A 157 3.38 4.59 11.78
N PHE A 158 2.98 3.55 12.54
CA PHE A 158 2.21 2.44 12.01
C PHE A 158 0.86 2.88 11.47
N GLN A 159 0.11 3.66 12.25
CA GLN A 159 -1.21 4.12 11.85
C GLN A 159 -1.15 5.08 10.65
N CYS A 160 -0.16 5.98 10.61
CA CYS A 160 0.00 6.89 9.49
C CYS A 160 0.56 6.23 8.24
N ASN A 161 1.35 5.14 8.36
CA ASN A 161 1.86 4.40 7.20
C ASN A 161 0.72 3.82 6.34
N ALA A 162 -0.38 3.38 6.93
CA ALA A 162 -1.56 2.96 6.19
C ALA A 162 -2.16 4.12 5.35
N VAL A 163 -2.17 5.33 5.89
CA VAL A 163 -2.66 6.52 5.19
C VAL A 163 -1.70 6.94 4.08
N THR A 164 -0.40 7.05 4.35
CA THR A 164 0.60 7.39 3.30
C THR A 164 0.60 6.37 2.17
N SER A 165 0.33 5.09 2.49
CA SER A 165 0.18 4.02 1.50
C SER A 165 -1.08 4.16 0.65
N ALA A 166 -2.14 4.77 1.17
CA ALA A 166 -3.35 5.07 0.43
C ALA A 166 -3.22 6.29 -0.49
N MET A 167 -2.28 7.24 -0.21
CA MET A 167 -2.29 8.57 -0.84
C MET A 167 -1.83 8.59 -2.30
N PHE A 168 -1.04 7.63 -2.75
CA PHE A 168 -0.56 7.60 -4.14
C PHE A 168 -0.73 6.21 -4.73
N MET A 169 -0.99 6.15 -6.03
CA MET A 169 -1.11 4.87 -6.73
C MET A 169 0.16 4.01 -6.59
N THR A 170 1.31 4.62 -6.56
CA THR A 170 2.62 3.96 -6.48
C THR A 170 3.16 3.81 -5.04
N SER A 171 2.38 4.11 -4.01
CA SER A 171 2.82 4.04 -2.60
C SER A 171 2.68 2.65 -1.94
N MET A 172 1.95 1.74 -2.58
CA MET A 172 1.78 0.36 -2.15
C MET A 172 1.52 -0.53 -3.38
N ALA A 173 2.14 -1.70 -3.45
CA ALA A 173 2.06 -2.61 -4.59
C ALA A 173 0.62 -3.04 -4.96
N GLY A 174 -0.28 -3.06 -3.99
CA GLY A 174 -1.70 -3.36 -4.21
C GLY A 174 -2.48 -2.26 -4.94
N ASN A 175 -2.02 -1.00 -4.91
CA ASN A 175 -2.78 0.09 -5.54
C ASN A 175 -2.82 -0.02 -7.08
N PRO A 176 -1.70 -0.25 -7.78
CA PRO A 176 -1.74 -0.53 -9.21
C PRO A 176 -2.51 -1.82 -9.55
N MET A 177 -2.50 -2.83 -8.64
CA MET A 177 -3.33 -4.02 -8.80
C MET A 177 -4.83 -3.66 -8.75
N VAL A 178 -5.23 -2.81 -7.82
CA VAL A 178 -6.60 -2.26 -7.74
C VAL A 178 -6.97 -1.55 -9.03
N ALA A 179 -6.12 -0.64 -9.53
CA ALA A 179 -6.36 0.06 -10.78
C ALA A 179 -6.50 -0.90 -11.98
N LYS A 180 -5.69 -1.97 -12.01
CA LYS A 180 -5.79 -3.01 -13.03
C LYS A 180 -7.07 -3.84 -12.89
N LEU A 181 -7.50 -4.18 -11.68
CA LEU A 181 -8.77 -4.87 -11.45
C LEU A 181 -9.96 -3.96 -11.81
N ALA A 182 -9.91 -2.67 -11.52
CA ALA A 182 -10.92 -1.69 -11.91
C ALA A 182 -11.08 -1.61 -13.44
N SER A 183 -9.98 -1.71 -14.19
CA SER A 183 -10.02 -1.70 -15.67
C SER A 183 -10.80 -2.87 -16.28
N GLN A 184 -10.95 -3.97 -15.54
CA GLN A 184 -11.78 -5.12 -15.97
C GLN A 184 -13.28 -4.79 -15.97
N PHE A 185 -13.69 -3.77 -15.21
CA PHE A 185 -15.04 -3.21 -15.23
C PHE A 185 -15.19 -2.03 -16.21
N GLY A 186 -14.18 -1.76 -17.06
CA GLY A 186 -14.16 -0.62 -17.98
C GLY A 186 -13.85 0.71 -17.30
N ILE A 187 -13.39 0.71 -16.03
CA ILE A 187 -13.10 1.92 -15.26
C ILE A 187 -11.60 2.08 -15.16
N HIS A 188 -11.07 3.18 -15.70
CA HIS A 188 -9.64 3.48 -15.71
C HIS A 188 -9.34 4.55 -14.67
N ILE A 189 -8.41 4.26 -13.77
CA ILE A 189 -7.94 5.16 -12.71
C ILE A 189 -6.52 5.62 -13.11
N SER A 190 -6.35 6.92 -13.35
CA SER A 190 -5.02 7.48 -13.57
C SER A 190 -4.28 7.70 -12.25
N TRP A 191 -2.94 7.88 -12.33
CA TRP A 191 -2.15 8.23 -11.15
C TRP A 191 -2.63 9.54 -10.51
N THR A 192 -3.01 10.50 -11.35
CA THR A 192 -3.51 11.81 -10.93
C THR A 192 -4.89 11.72 -10.27
N ASP A 193 -5.81 10.91 -10.83
CA ASP A 193 -7.14 10.69 -10.21
C ASP A 193 -6.99 10.11 -8.81
N TRP A 194 -6.11 9.12 -8.66
CA TRP A 194 -5.83 8.51 -7.37
C TRP A 194 -5.27 9.54 -6.38
N ALA A 195 -4.22 10.27 -6.78
CA ALA A 195 -3.59 11.27 -5.91
C ALA A 195 -4.57 12.38 -5.51
N LEU A 196 -5.34 12.93 -6.46
CA LEU A 196 -6.35 13.95 -6.18
C LEU A 196 -7.45 13.43 -5.25
N ALA A 197 -7.93 12.20 -5.46
CA ALA A 197 -8.95 11.60 -4.60
C ALA A 197 -8.50 11.52 -3.14
N THR A 198 -7.22 11.31 -2.90
CA THR A 198 -6.69 11.02 -1.56
C THR A 198 -6.07 12.23 -0.85
N LEU A 199 -5.80 13.34 -1.57
CA LEU A 199 -5.12 14.50 -1.00
C LEU A 199 -5.80 15.03 0.26
N LEU A 200 -7.05 15.47 0.15
CA LEU A 200 -7.74 16.14 1.27
C LEU A 200 -7.97 15.20 2.46
N PRO A 201 -8.60 14.01 2.30
CA PRO A 201 -8.82 13.11 3.43
C PRO A 201 -7.51 12.52 3.97
N GLY A 202 -6.48 12.34 3.13
CA GLY A 202 -5.16 11.87 3.51
C GLY A 202 -4.43 12.86 4.41
N PHE A 203 -4.27 14.11 3.98
CA PHE A 203 -3.64 15.14 4.81
C PHE A 203 -4.39 15.40 6.11
N LEU A 204 -5.72 15.39 6.09
CA LEU A 204 -6.52 15.52 7.31
C LEU A 204 -6.26 14.34 8.28
N SER A 205 -6.21 13.11 7.75
CA SER A 205 -5.89 11.91 8.53
C SER A 205 -4.48 12.00 9.14
N LEU A 206 -3.47 12.37 8.33
CA LEU A 206 -2.09 12.52 8.81
C LEU A 206 -1.93 13.63 9.85
N ALA A 207 -2.74 14.69 9.79
CA ALA A 207 -2.75 15.74 10.80
C ALA A 207 -3.41 15.26 12.11
N LEU A 208 -4.50 14.51 12.02
CA LEU A 208 -5.29 14.12 13.19
C LEU A 208 -4.74 12.88 13.91
N ILE A 209 -4.27 11.85 13.20
CA ILE A 209 -3.89 10.57 13.81
C ILE A 209 -2.78 10.71 14.86
N PRO A 210 -1.61 11.35 14.59
CA PRO A 210 -0.57 11.51 15.60
C PRO A 210 -1.06 12.32 16.80
N TYR A 211 -1.89 13.34 16.58
CA TYR A 211 -2.49 14.15 17.64
C TYR A 211 -3.45 13.33 18.50
N LEU A 212 -4.32 12.50 17.91
CA LEU A 212 -5.23 11.62 18.63
C LEU A 212 -4.47 10.56 19.45
N ILE A 213 -3.44 9.94 18.87
CA ILE A 213 -2.59 9.00 19.60
C ILE A 213 -1.89 9.72 20.77
N TYR A 214 -1.41 10.94 20.56
CA TYR A 214 -0.84 11.76 21.62
C TYR A 214 -1.84 12.05 22.75
N ARG A 215 -3.14 12.15 22.46
CA ARG A 215 -4.20 12.34 23.46
C ARG A 215 -4.62 11.06 24.17
N PHE A 216 -4.73 9.95 23.44
CA PHE A 216 -5.24 8.67 23.99
C PHE A 216 -4.15 7.74 24.52
N TYR A 217 -2.95 7.88 23.99
CA TYR A 217 -1.77 7.08 24.35
C TYR A 217 -0.53 7.99 24.48
N PRO A 218 -0.55 9.00 25.38
CA PRO A 218 0.48 10.02 25.46
C PRO A 218 1.85 9.42 25.82
N PRO A 219 2.95 9.97 25.27
CA PRO A 219 4.29 9.69 25.78
C PRO A 219 4.49 10.36 27.14
N GLU A 220 5.33 9.78 27.98
CA GLU A 220 5.74 10.39 29.25
C GLU A 220 6.61 11.63 29.00
N LEU A 221 7.53 11.53 28.05
CA LEU A 221 8.37 12.62 27.62
C LEU A 221 7.66 13.48 26.58
N LYS A 222 7.47 14.76 26.86
CA LYS A 222 6.78 15.70 25.95
C LYS A 222 7.72 16.65 25.22
N LYS A 223 8.82 17.06 25.85
CA LYS A 223 9.82 17.96 25.28
C LYS A 223 11.05 17.16 24.82
N THR A 224 11.53 17.42 23.59
CA THR A 224 12.59 16.66 22.93
C THR A 224 13.57 17.59 22.19
N SER A 225 13.81 18.79 22.73
CA SER A 225 14.68 19.80 22.09
C SER A 225 16.12 19.31 21.81
N GLU A 226 16.64 18.39 22.63
CA GLU A 226 17.94 17.76 22.42
C GLU A 226 18.00 16.97 21.11
N MET A 227 16.92 16.28 20.73
CA MET A 227 16.88 15.51 19.48
C MET A 227 17.03 16.40 18.24
N ARG A 228 16.51 17.63 18.31
CA ARG A 228 16.74 18.61 17.24
C ARG A 228 18.22 18.90 17.06
N ALA A 229 18.95 19.12 18.17
CA ALA A 229 20.39 19.37 18.13
C ALA A 229 21.17 18.16 17.61
N ILE A 230 20.83 16.95 18.07
CA ILE A 230 21.39 15.69 17.58
C ILE A 230 21.15 15.52 16.06
N ALA A 231 19.96 15.80 15.58
CA ALA A 231 19.65 15.70 14.15
C ALA A 231 20.45 16.69 13.31
N VAL A 232 20.64 17.93 13.81
CA VAL A 232 21.47 18.94 13.12
C VAL A 232 22.93 18.48 13.07
N GLU A 233 23.46 17.93 14.17
CA GLU A 233 24.85 17.46 14.20
C GLU A 233 25.05 16.26 13.26
N ARG A 234 24.14 15.29 13.28
CA ARG A 234 24.19 14.15 12.32
C ARG A 234 24.10 14.60 10.86
N LEU A 235 23.33 15.65 10.55
CA LEU A 235 23.31 16.22 9.21
C LEU A 235 24.65 16.87 8.83
N ARG A 236 25.34 17.50 9.80
CA ARG A 236 26.69 18.04 9.57
C ARG A 236 27.70 16.92 9.32
N GLU A 237 27.65 15.83 10.11
CA GLU A 237 28.49 14.64 9.90
C GLU A 237 28.28 14.01 8.52
N MET A 238 27.03 14.00 8.01
CA MET A 238 26.72 13.53 6.65
C MET A 238 27.32 14.45 5.56
N GLY A 239 27.69 15.67 5.88
CA GLY A 239 28.25 16.64 4.95
C GLY A 239 27.28 17.05 3.82
N LYS A 240 27.83 17.54 2.72
CA LYS A 240 27.05 17.92 1.53
C LYS A 240 26.43 16.68 0.87
N MET A 241 25.35 16.88 0.15
CA MET A 241 24.74 15.82 -0.66
C MET A 241 25.76 15.23 -1.63
N THR A 242 25.85 13.91 -1.65
CA THR A 242 26.71 13.18 -2.59
C THR A 242 26.14 13.26 -4.01
N ARG A 243 26.95 12.92 -5.02
CA ARG A 243 26.50 12.79 -6.41
C ARG A 243 25.30 11.82 -6.51
N ASP A 244 25.38 10.69 -5.84
CA ASP A 244 24.36 9.64 -5.91
C ASP A 244 23.06 10.09 -5.22
N GLU A 245 23.11 10.84 -4.13
CA GLU A 245 21.93 11.46 -3.52
C GLU A 245 21.26 12.45 -4.49
N TRP A 246 22.04 13.27 -5.23
CA TRP A 246 21.49 14.18 -6.24
C TRP A 246 20.85 13.44 -7.42
N VAL A 247 21.44 12.33 -7.87
CA VAL A 247 20.88 11.50 -8.94
C VAL A 247 19.54 10.90 -8.48
N VAL A 248 19.50 10.33 -7.27
CA VAL A 248 18.28 9.76 -6.70
C VAL A 248 17.20 10.80 -6.52
N LEU A 249 17.54 12.00 -6.06
CA LEU A 249 16.60 13.13 -5.98
C LEU A 249 16.07 13.52 -7.35
N GLY A 250 16.94 13.63 -8.35
CA GLY A 250 16.55 13.96 -9.73
C GLY A 250 15.62 12.91 -10.34
N VAL A 251 15.90 11.63 -10.12
CA VAL A 251 15.02 10.53 -10.55
C VAL A 251 13.68 10.60 -9.82
N PHE A 252 13.68 10.82 -8.51
CA PHE A 252 12.45 10.96 -7.73
C PHE A 252 11.55 12.09 -8.27
N LEU A 253 12.13 13.28 -8.46
CA LEU A 253 11.37 14.42 -8.99
C LEU A 253 10.87 14.15 -10.41
N GLY A 254 11.70 13.51 -11.26
CA GLY A 254 11.32 13.10 -12.61
C GLY A 254 10.15 12.12 -12.61
N LEU A 255 10.21 11.06 -11.78
CA LEU A 255 9.12 10.08 -11.64
C LEU A 255 7.80 10.76 -11.27
N VAL A 256 7.80 11.53 -10.18
CA VAL A 256 6.58 12.21 -9.72
C VAL A 256 6.05 13.17 -10.78
N THR A 257 6.92 13.96 -11.41
CA THR A 257 6.53 14.90 -12.47
C THR A 257 5.89 14.19 -13.66
N PHE A 258 6.53 13.13 -14.17
CA PHE A 258 6.01 12.42 -15.33
C PHE A 258 4.80 11.55 -15.01
N TRP A 259 4.62 11.07 -13.78
CA TRP A 259 3.37 10.40 -13.38
C TRP A 259 2.21 11.39 -13.25
N VAL A 260 2.44 12.60 -12.72
CA VAL A 260 1.42 13.66 -12.66
C VAL A 260 1.04 14.15 -14.06
N LEU A 261 2.01 14.39 -14.91
CA LEU A 261 1.80 14.92 -16.26
C LEU A 261 1.55 13.83 -17.32
N GLY A 262 1.64 12.55 -16.94
CA GLY A 262 1.59 11.42 -17.87
C GLY A 262 0.33 11.40 -18.71
N SER A 263 -0.83 11.64 -18.13
CA SER A 263 -2.11 11.72 -18.83
C SER A 263 -2.17 12.86 -19.84
N THR A 264 -1.57 14.02 -19.52
CA THR A 264 -1.54 15.21 -20.40
C THR A 264 -0.51 15.04 -21.52
N LEU A 265 0.63 14.42 -21.24
CA LEU A 265 1.73 14.24 -22.18
C LEU A 265 1.68 12.93 -22.95
N ASN A 266 0.68 12.08 -22.70
CA ASN A 266 0.57 10.69 -23.21
C ASN A 266 1.82 9.85 -22.94
N ILE A 267 2.43 10.01 -21.75
CA ILE A 267 3.58 9.25 -21.30
C ILE A 267 3.08 8.11 -20.42
N ASP A 268 3.43 6.88 -20.80
CA ASP A 268 3.10 5.68 -20.01
C ASP A 268 3.86 5.66 -18.68
N ALA A 269 3.15 5.29 -17.60
CA ALA A 269 3.72 5.27 -16.26
C ALA A 269 4.85 4.23 -16.13
N THR A 270 4.78 3.11 -16.87
CA THR A 270 5.80 2.08 -16.90
C THR A 270 7.05 2.56 -17.60
N LEU A 271 6.90 3.29 -18.73
CA LEU A 271 8.02 3.91 -19.42
C LEU A 271 8.76 4.88 -18.48
N THR A 272 8.04 5.68 -17.71
CA THR A 272 8.61 6.59 -16.71
C THR A 272 9.44 5.82 -15.67
N ALA A 273 8.93 4.71 -15.15
CA ALA A 273 9.63 3.88 -14.16
C ALA A 273 10.88 3.21 -14.77
N LEU A 274 10.78 2.67 -15.98
CA LEU A 274 11.92 2.10 -16.73
C LEU A 274 13.02 3.15 -16.98
N ALA A 275 12.64 4.34 -17.40
CA ALA A 275 13.58 5.44 -17.62
C ALA A 275 14.28 5.83 -16.32
N GLY A 276 13.54 5.97 -15.19
CA GLY A 276 14.10 6.26 -13.88
C GLY A 276 15.12 5.22 -13.43
N LEU A 277 14.79 3.92 -13.57
CA LEU A 277 15.72 2.82 -13.26
C LEU A 277 16.96 2.88 -14.15
N SER A 278 16.77 3.13 -15.45
CA SER A 278 17.89 3.24 -16.39
C SER A 278 18.85 4.37 -16.03
N VAL A 279 18.34 5.53 -15.60
CA VAL A 279 19.18 6.63 -15.11
C VAL A 279 19.98 6.24 -13.89
N LEU A 280 19.37 5.52 -12.92
CA LEU A 280 20.09 5.03 -11.72
C LEU A 280 21.20 4.03 -12.07
N LEU A 281 20.99 3.14 -13.03
CA LEU A 281 21.97 2.17 -13.48
C LEU A 281 23.10 2.86 -14.29
N LEU A 282 22.77 3.72 -15.24
CA LEU A 282 23.75 4.45 -16.05
C LEU A 282 24.64 5.36 -15.21
N SER A 283 24.06 6.01 -14.19
CA SER A 283 24.80 6.85 -13.26
C SER A 283 25.63 6.03 -12.24
N ARG A 284 25.40 4.73 -12.16
CA ARG A 284 25.98 3.81 -11.14
C ARG A 284 25.55 4.11 -9.70
N ALA A 285 24.52 4.90 -9.48
CA ALA A 285 23.89 5.06 -8.17
C ALA A 285 23.27 3.73 -7.70
N LEU A 286 22.76 2.93 -8.65
CA LEU A 286 22.46 1.50 -8.47
C LEU A 286 23.35 0.65 -9.39
N THR A 287 23.67 -0.56 -8.93
CA THR A 287 24.33 -1.60 -9.75
C THR A 287 23.30 -2.65 -10.17
N TRP A 288 23.66 -3.49 -11.16
CA TRP A 288 22.81 -4.60 -11.53
C TRP A 288 22.63 -5.62 -10.39
N ASP A 289 23.65 -5.78 -9.53
CA ASP A 289 23.55 -6.63 -8.34
C ASP A 289 22.52 -6.11 -7.33
N ASP A 290 22.36 -4.79 -7.20
CA ASP A 290 21.30 -4.20 -6.37
C ASP A 290 19.93 -4.57 -6.92
N VAL A 291 19.73 -4.60 -8.23
CA VAL A 291 18.49 -5.00 -8.90
C VAL A 291 18.21 -6.49 -8.69
N VAL A 292 19.20 -7.35 -8.92
CA VAL A 292 19.06 -8.80 -8.77
C VAL A 292 18.80 -9.19 -7.31
N SER A 293 19.41 -8.49 -6.37
CA SER A 293 19.26 -8.76 -4.92
C SER A 293 17.96 -8.22 -4.30
N GLU A 294 17.17 -7.43 -5.04
CA GLU A 294 15.90 -6.88 -4.54
C GLU A 294 14.78 -7.94 -4.60
N LYS A 295 14.76 -8.81 -3.59
CA LYS A 295 13.87 -9.98 -3.53
C LYS A 295 12.39 -9.61 -3.55
N GLU A 296 11.99 -8.52 -2.89
CA GLU A 296 10.59 -8.05 -2.84
C GLU A 296 10.05 -7.71 -4.23
N ALA A 297 10.88 -7.11 -5.09
CA ALA A 297 10.52 -6.82 -6.47
C ALA A 297 10.24 -8.11 -7.26
N TRP A 298 11.15 -9.07 -7.22
CA TRP A 298 11.04 -10.33 -7.95
C TRP A 298 9.90 -11.21 -7.43
N HIS A 299 9.69 -11.25 -6.11
CA HIS A 299 8.50 -11.88 -5.53
C HIS A 299 7.22 -11.24 -6.05
N THR A 300 7.18 -9.90 -6.13
CA THR A 300 6.01 -9.17 -6.63
C THR A 300 5.73 -9.47 -8.10
N VAL A 301 6.76 -9.50 -8.95
CA VAL A 301 6.61 -9.89 -10.36
C VAL A 301 5.91 -11.24 -10.47
N VAL A 302 6.36 -12.25 -9.71
CA VAL A 302 5.82 -13.61 -9.81
C VAL A 302 4.37 -13.69 -9.35
N TRP A 303 4.07 -13.32 -8.10
CA TRP A 303 2.72 -13.51 -7.59
C TRP A 303 1.70 -12.60 -8.27
N PHE A 304 2.09 -11.38 -8.63
CA PHE A 304 1.18 -10.44 -9.27
C PHE A 304 0.87 -10.88 -10.73
N ALA A 305 1.88 -11.31 -11.50
CA ALA A 305 1.66 -11.82 -12.85
C ALA A 305 0.66 -12.97 -12.86
N VAL A 306 0.80 -13.92 -11.94
CA VAL A 306 -0.11 -15.07 -11.84
C VAL A 306 -1.53 -14.63 -11.49
N LEU A 307 -1.70 -13.80 -10.48
CA LEU A 307 -3.02 -13.31 -10.10
C LEU A 307 -3.70 -12.53 -11.24
N MET A 308 -2.93 -11.69 -11.95
CA MET A 308 -3.46 -10.95 -13.10
C MET A 308 -3.82 -11.86 -14.27
N THR A 309 -3.04 -12.89 -14.53
CA THR A 309 -3.38 -13.91 -15.52
C THR A 309 -4.73 -14.56 -15.17
N LEU A 310 -4.85 -15.08 -13.95
CA LEU A 310 -6.07 -15.81 -13.53
C LEU A 310 -7.30 -14.88 -13.56
N ALA A 311 -7.20 -13.70 -12.97
CA ALA A 311 -8.30 -12.73 -12.94
C ALA A 311 -8.69 -12.26 -14.35
N GLY A 312 -7.70 -11.98 -15.20
CA GLY A 312 -7.94 -11.56 -16.59
C GLY A 312 -8.62 -12.64 -17.44
N GLN A 313 -8.21 -13.90 -17.27
CA GLN A 313 -8.83 -15.02 -17.99
C GLN A 313 -10.24 -15.31 -17.48
N LEU A 314 -10.49 -15.25 -16.17
CA LEU A 314 -11.83 -15.37 -15.60
C LEU A 314 -12.79 -14.28 -16.14
N ASN A 315 -12.28 -13.06 -16.29
CA ASN A 315 -13.07 -11.97 -16.91
C ASN A 315 -13.37 -12.26 -18.38
N LYS A 316 -12.38 -12.66 -19.17
CA LYS A 316 -12.57 -13.04 -20.59
C LYS A 316 -13.56 -14.20 -20.77
N MET A 317 -13.61 -15.12 -19.83
CA MET A 317 -14.55 -16.24 -19.83
C MET A 317 -15.96 -15.85 -19.35
N GLY A 318 -16.21 -14.59 -18.99
CA GLY A 318 -17.52 -14.05 -18.60
C GLY A 318 -17.88 -14.25 -17.13
N LEU A 319 -16.98 -14.74 -16.29
CA LEU A 319 -17.28 -15.04 -14.89
C LEU A 319 -17.61 -13.79 -14.08
N ILE A 320 -16.92 -12.67 -14.33
CA ILE A 320 -17.19 -11.40 -13.64
C ILE A 320 -18.59 -10.88 -13.97
N ALA A 321 -19.00 -10.98 -15.25
CA ALA A 321 -20.34 -10.60 -15.67
C ALA A 321 -21.43 -11.48 -15.01
N TRP A 322 -21.18 -12.79 -14.91
CA TRP A 322 -22.08 -13.74 -14.23
C TRP A 322 -22.21 -13.42 -12.74
N LEU A 323 -21.11 -13.18 -12.03
CA LEU A 323 -21.12 -12.76 -10.62
C LEU A 323 -21.85 -11.44 -10.43
N GLY A 324 -21.67 -10.48 -11.35
CA GLY A 324 -22.40 -9.21 -11.35
C GLY A 324 -23.91 -9.40 -11.49
N GLY A 325 -24.35 -10.33 -12.34
CA GLY A 325 -25.76 -10.68 -12.48
C GLY A 325 -26.37 -11.29 -11.21
N LEU A 326 -25.64 -12.21 -10.56
CA LEU A 326 -26.06 -12.78 -9.27
C LEU A 326 -26.16 -11.70 -8.18
N ALA A 327 -25.16 -10.82 -8.12
CA ALA A 327 -25.12 -9.71 -7.18
C ALA A 327 -26.31 -8.75 -7.41
N GLY A 328 -26.60 -8.40 -8.67
CA GLY A 328 -27.72 -7.53 -9.04
C GLY A 328 -29.06 -8.07 -8.54
N ASN A 329 -29.29 -9.37 -8.69
CA ASN A 329 -30.50 -10.01 -8.17
C ASN A 329 -30.59 -9.96 -6.64
N ALA A 330 -29.47 -10.13 -5.94
CA ALA A 330 -29.41 -10.13 -4.48
C ALA A 330 -29.63 -8.74 -3.86
N VAL A 331 -29.26 -7.66 -4.57
CA VAL A 331 -29.33 -6.27 -4.07
C VAL A 331 -30.43 -5.44 -4.72
N SER A 332 -31.31 -6.07 -5.50
CA SER A 332 -32.41 -5.40 -6.18
C SER A 332 -33.31 -4.66 -5.19
N GLY A 333 -33.59 -3.38 -5.48
CA GLY A 333 -34.40 -2.50 -4.62
C GLY A 333 -33.66 -1.82 -3.48
N MET A 334 -32.36 -2.08 -3.26
CA MET A 334 -31.56 -1.34 -2.26
C MET A 334 -30.96 -0.07 -2.85
N HIS A 335 -31.02 1.02 -2.10
CA HIS A 335 -30.33 2.26 -2.50
C HIS A 335 -28.82 2.08 -2.38
N TRP A 336 -28.07 2.49 -3.41
CA TRP A 336 -26.62 2.25 -3.52
C TRP A 336 -25.80 2.81 -2.35
N LEU A 337 -26.18 3.96 -1.77
CA LEU A 337 -25.37 4.64 -0.74
C LEU A 337 -25.27 3.84 0.58
N PRO A 338 -26.38 3.43 1.24
CA PRO A 338 -26.28 2.55 2.41
C PRO A 338 -25.67 1.18 2.10
N MET A 339 -25.89 0.65 0.89
CA MET A 339 -25.28 -0.60 0.45
C MET A 339 -23.75 -0.45 0.36
N LEU A 340 -23.26 0.60 -0.29
CA LEU A 340 -21.82 0.89 -0.39
C LEU A 340 -21.22 1.05 1.01
N GLY A 341 -21.87 1.78 1.92
CA GLY A 341 -21.43 1.95 3.30
C GLY A 341 -21.31 0.63 4.05
N LEU A 342 -22.32 -0.24 3.96
CA LEU A 342 -22.30 -1.57 4.57
C LEU A 342 -21.18 -2.45 3.99
N LEU A 343 -21.05 -2.49 2.67
CA LEU A 343 -20.00 -3.23 2.00
C LEU A 343 -18.60 -2.77 2.42
N LEU A 344 -18.39 -1.46 2.55
CA LEU A 344 -17.12 -0.90 3.01
C LEU A 344 -16.79 -1.26 4.46
N LEU A 345 -17.78 -1.27 5.34
CA LEU A 345 -17.59 -1.71 6.72
C LEU A 345 -17.21 -3.20 6.78
N VAL A 346 -17.94 -4.04 6.04
CA VAL A 346 -17.60 -5.49 5.93
C VAL A 346 -16.20 -5.66 5.34
N TYR A 347 -15.88 -4.95 4.25
CA TYR A 347 -14.59 -4.99 3.60
C TYR A 347 -13.45 -4.56 4.54
N TYR A 348 -13.61 -3.48 5.28
CA TYR A 348 -12.61 -2.98 6.23
C TYR A 348 -12.40 -3.97 7.39
N TYR A 349 -13.47 -4.40 8.06
CA TYR A 349 -13.36 -5.22 9.25
C TYR A 349 -13.04 -6.69 8.96
N SER A 350 -13.36 -7.22 7.77
CA SER A 350 -12.93 -8.57 7.38
C SER A 350 -11.41 -8.73 7.33
N HIS A 351 -10.65 -7.62 7.23
CA HIS A 351 -9.19 -7.65 7.26
C HIS A 351 -8.60 -8.11 8.60
N TYR A 352 -9.37 -8.04 9.70
CA TYR A 352 -8.97 -8.68 10.96
C TYR A 352 -8.76 -10.20 10.85
N LEU A 353 -9.30 -10.82 9.80
CA LEU A 353 -9.13 -12.25 9.52
C LEU A 353 -8.01 -12.53 8.51
N MET A 354 -7.32 -11.51 8.01
CA MET A 354 -6.35 -11.64 6.92
C MET A 354 -5.00 -11.00 7.29
N ALA A 355 -3.93 -11.76 7.07
CA ALA A 355 -2.56 -11.30 7.38
C ALA A 355 -1.91 -10.52 6.22
N SER A 356 -2.55 -10.43 5.06
CA SER A 356 -1.98 -9.80 3.86
C SER A 356 -3.00 -8.92 3.16
N ALA A 357 -2.67 -7.65 2.99
CA ALA A 357 -3.48 -6.70 2.21
C ALA A 357 -3.62 -7.15 0.74
N ILE A 358 -2.58 -7.71 0.16
CA ILE A 358 -2.59 -8.23 -1.22
C ILE A 358 -3.57 -9.40 -1.35
N ALA A 359 -3.52 -10.35 -0.41
CA ALA A 359 -4.44 -11.48 -0.40
C ALA A 359 -5.90 -11.00 -0.25
N HIS A 360 -6.14 -10.01 0.60
CA HIS A 360 -7.46 -9.39 0.77
C HIS A 360 -7.97 -8.74 -0.53
N ILE A 361 -7.16 -7.90 -1.16
CA ILE A 361 -7.50 -7.27 -2.46
C ILE A 361 -7.85 -8.36 -3.48
N SER A 362 -6.99 -9.38 -3.60
CA SER A 362 -7.18 -10.47 -4.56
C SER A 362 -8.49 -11.24 -4.34
N ALA A 363 -8.83 -11.47 -3.06
CA ALA A 363 -10.01 -12.24 -2.69
C ALA A 363 -11.33 -11.46 -2.84
N MET A 364 -11.33 -10.19 -2.46
CA MET A 364 -12.57 -9.49 -2.15
C MET A 364 -12.84 -8.27 -3.03
N TYR A 365 -11.79 -7.59 -3.54
CA TYR A 365 -11.97 -6.32 -4.24
C TYR A 365 -12.96 -6.41 -5.42
N ALA A 366 -12.72 -7.32 -6.36
CA ALA A 366 -13.56 -7.43 -7.55
C ALA A 366 -15.01 -7.82 -7.21
N ILE A 367 -15.20 -8.68 -6.21
CA ILE A 367 -16.53 -9.12 -5.75
C ILE A 367 -17.30 -7.94 -5.15
N PHE A 368 -16.69 -7.20 -4.23
CA PHE A 368 -17.33 -6.07 -3.56
C PHE A 368 -17.62 -4.92 -4.53
N VAL A 369 -16.70 -4.65 -5.48
CA VAL A 369 -16.94 -3.69 -6.57
C VAL A 369 -18.13 -4.13 -7.41
N SER A 370 -18.22 -5.41 -7.81
CA SER A 370 -19.32 -5.89 -8.66
C SER A 370 -20.67 -5.76 -7.95
N ILE A 371 -20.76 -6.07 -6.66
CA ILE A 371 -21.98 -5.92 -5.86
C ILE A 371 -22.40 -4.45 -5.78
N ALA A 372 -21.47 -3.55 -5.49
CA ALA A 372 -21.76 -2.13 -5.37
C ALA A 372 -22.21 -1.50 -6.71
N LEU A 373 -21.55 -1.89 -7.83
CA LEU A 373 -21.95 -1.46 -9.17
C LEU A 373 -23.34 -1.99 -9.54
N ALA A 374 -23.64 -3.24 -9.20
CA ALA A 374 -24.96 -3.84 -9.42
C ALA A 374 -26.07 -3.14 -8.62
N ALA A 375 -25.76 -2.56 -7.45
CA ALA A 375 -26.66 -1.72 -6.66
C ALA A 375 -26.80 -0.28 -7.22
N GLY A 376 -26.12 0.04 -8.34
CA GLY A 376 -26.16 1.38 -8.96
C GLY A 376 -25.21 2.39 -8.36
N ALA A 377 -24.17 1.98 -7.62
CA ALA A 377 -23.17 2.89 -7.10
C ALA A 377 -22.35 3.54 -8.23
N PRO A 378 -21.96 4.83 -8.11
CA PRO A 378 -21.17 5.51 -9.13
C PRO A 378 -19.84 4.79 -9.39
N PRO A 379 -19.49 4.50 -10.65
CA PRO A 379 -18.38 3.60 -10.98
C PRO A 379 -17.02 4.06 -10.44
N MET A 380 -16.64 5.32 -10.70
CA MET A 380 -15.33 5.85 -10.26
C MET A 380 -15.23 5.91 -8.73
N LEU A 381 -16.30 6.35 -8.05
CA LEU A 381 -16.38 6.34 -6.59
C LEU A 381 -16.16 4.93 -6.04
N THR A 382 -16.87 3.95 -6.59
CA THR A 382 -16.84 2.57 -6.11
C THR A 382 -15.42 1.98 -6.18
N VAL A 383 -14.76 2.06 -7.33
CA VAL A 383 -13.42 1.47 -7.49
C VAL A 383 -12.36 2.19 -6.64
N LEU A 384 -12.47 3.52 -6.51
CA LEU A 384 -11.54 4.30 -5.70
C LEU A 384 -11.72 4.01 -4.20
N VAL A 385 -12.95 4.00 -3.69
CA VAL A 385 -13.16 3.85 -2.26
C VAL A 385 -12.71 2.46 -1.77
N PHE A 386 -13.02 1.38 -2.48
CA PHE A 386 -12.50 0.05 -2.13
C PHE A 386 -10.98 -0.03 -2.27
N GLY A 387 -10.39 0.61 -3.29
CA GLY A 387 -8.94 0.69 -3.46
C GLY A 387 -8.25 1.44 -2.33
N ILE A 388 -8.78 2.56 -1.91
CA ILE A 388 -8.26 3.36 -0.79
C ILE A 388 -8.40 2.59 0.53
N PHE A 389 -9.56 1.99 0.79
CA PHE A 389 -9.80 1.19 2.00
C PHE A 389 -8.92 -0.05 2.07
N SER A 390 -8.43 -0.55 0.93
CA SER A 390 -7.42 -1.62 0.84
C SER A 390 -6.06 -1.25 1.46
N ASN A 391 -5.84 0.02 1.73
CA ASN A 391 -4.69 0.50 2.49
C ASN A 391 -5.06 0.84 3.93
N LEU A 392 -6.21 1.50 4.14
CA LEU A 392 -6.59 2.00 5.46
C LEU A 392 -6.75 0.87 6.48
N PHE A 393 -7.23 -0.30 6.07
CA PHE A 393 -7.37 -1.46 6.93
C PHE A 393 -6.01 -2.06 7.36
N MET A 394 -4.90 -1.70 6.70
CA MET A 394 -3.56 -2.21 7.05
C MET A 394 -3.09 -1.81 8.45
N SER A 395 -3.75 -0.86 9.10
CA SER A 395 -3.43 -0.37 10.43
C SER A 395 -4.17 -1.08 11.58
N THR A 396 -4.92 -2.16 11.30
CA THR A 396 -5.84 -2.78 12.28
C THR A 396 -5.14 -3.71 13.27
N THR A 397 -4.26 -4.61 12.80
CA THR A 397 -3.63 -5.66 13.62
C THR A 397 -2.11 -5.67 13.49
N HIS A 398 -1.44 -6.47 14.33
CA HIS A 398 0.02 -6.63 14.30
C HIS A 398 0.53 -7.50 13.14
N TYR A 399 -0.36 -8.01 12.30
CA TYR A 399 -0.08 -8.80 11.10
C TYR A 399 -0.78 -8.26 9.84
N SER A 400 -1.52 -7.17 9.94
CA SER A 400 -2.38 -6.66 8.86
C SER A 400 -1.62 -6.15 7.62
N SER A 401 -0.31 -5.97 7.72
CA SER A 401 0.51 -5.42 6.64
C SER A 401 1.98 -5.77 6.81
N GLY A 402 2.80 -5.56 5.78
CA GLY A 402 4.25 -5.78 5.87
C GLY A 402 4.96 -4.97 6.98
N PRO A 403 4.65 -3.69 7.20
CA PRO A 403 5.17 -2.91 8.32
C PRO A 403 4.76 -3.40 9.70
N ALA A 404 3.60 -4.04 9.83
CA ALA A 404 3.06 -4.46 11.12
C ALA A 404 4.01 -5.37 11.92
N PRO A 405 4.50 -6.51 11.41
CA PRO A 405 5.44 -7.36 12.13
C PRO A 405 6.80 -6.69 12.37
N ILE A 406 7.25 -5.78 11.49
CA ILE A 406 8.50 -5.03 11.66
C ILE A 406 8.42 -4.15 12.91
N LEU A 407 7.36 -3.36 13.03
CA LEU A 407 7.16 -2.43 14.15
C LEU A 407 6.73 -3.14 15.43
N PHE A 408 5.83 -4.12 15.33
CA PHE A 408 5.39 -4.92 16.49
C PHE A 408 6.54 -5.74 17.08
N GLY A 409 7.39 -6.33 16.23
CA GLY A 409 8.57 -7.08 16.63
C GLY A 409 9.62 -6.25 17.36
N THR A 410 9.53 -4.91 17.36
CA THR A 410 10.38 -4.05 18.18
C THR A 410 10.06 -4.11 19.68
N GLY A 411 8.92 -4.67 20.08
CA GLY A 411 8.53 -4.89 21.48
C GLY A 411 8.03 -3.65 22.24
N TYR A 412 7.89 -2.49 21.58
CA TYR A 412 7.48 -1.26 22.28
C TYR A 412 6.01 -1.23 22.72
N VAL A 413 5.13 -1.98 22.05
CA VAL A 413 3.69 -1.88 22.25
C VAL A 413 3.09 -3.26 22.53
N PRO A 414 2.40 -3.47 23.67
CA PRO A 414 1.70 -4.71 23.95
C PRO A 414 0.58 -5.01 22.95
N LEU A 415 0.31 -6.28 22.68
CA LEU A 415 -0.68 -6.76 21.70
C LEU A 415 -2.08 -6.14 21.91
N GLY A 416 -2.60 -6.17 23.15
CA GLY A 416 -3.93 -5.60 23.44
C GLY A 416 -4.01 -4.10 23.18
N THR A 417 -2.92 -3.35 23.45
CA THR A 417 -2.82 -1.91 23.14
C THR A 417 -2.77 -1.69 21.65
N TRP A 418 -2.03 -2.51 20.89
CA TRP A 418 -1.93 -2.45 19.46
C TRP A 418 -3.30 -2.55 18.79
N TRP A 419 -4.07 -3.58 19.13
CA TRP A 419 -5.39 -3.80 18.58
C TRP A 419 -6.38 -2.71 18.98
N LYS A 420 -6.33 -2.28 20.26
CA LYS A 420 -7.17 -1.19 20.75
C LYS A 420 -6.96 0.11 19.99
N ILE A 421 -5.70 0.50 19.77
CA ILE A 421 -5.38 1.72 19.01
C ILE A 421 -5.79 1.56 17.55
N GLY A 422 -5.50 0.42 16.91
CA GLY A 422 -5.92 0.14 15.54
C GLY A 422 -7.44 0.25 15.36
N PHE A 423 -8.22 -0.30 16.29
CA PHE A 423 -9.67 -0.19 16.26
C PHE A 423 -10.14 1.28 16.44
N LEU A 424 -9.60 2.00 17.43
CA LEU A 424 -9.98 3.40 17.69
C LEU A 424 -9.61 4.33 16.52
N VAL A 425 -8.45 4.12 15.91
CA VAL A 425 -8.05 4.87 14.72
C VAL A 425 -8.96 4.54 13.54
N GLY A 426 -9.37 3.27 13.39
CA GLY A 426 -10.36 2.86 12.38
C GLY A 426 -11.69 3.61 12.52
N LEU A 427 -12.19 3.78 13.76
CA LEU A 427 -13.41 4.55 14.04
C LEU A 427 -13.29 6.04 13.66
N VAL A 428 -12.09 6.58 13.56
CA VAL A 428 -11.84 7.97 13.14
C VAL A 428 -11.59 8.05 11.63
N ILE A 429 -10.80 7.15 11.09
CA ILE A 429 -10.44 7.14 9.65
C ILE A 429 -11.69 6.93 8.78
N ILE A 430 -12.54 5.97 9.12
CA ILE A 430 -13.73 5.67 8.31
C ILE A 430 -14.62 6.92 8.12
N PRO A 431 -15.05 7.65 9.17
CA PRO A 431 -15.81 8.90 9.00
C PRO A 431 -15.05 9.99 8.24
N ILE A 432 -13.73 10.14 8.42
CA ILE A 432 -12.96 11.13 7.66
C ILE A 432 -13.03 10.82 6.16
N TRP A 433 -12.79 9.59 5.78
CA TRP A 433 -12.75 9.21 4.37
C TRP A 433 -14.13 9.12 3.73
N LEU A 434 -15.15 8.63 4.44
CA LEU A 434 -16.52 8.59 3.90
C LEU A 434 -17.22 9.95 3.96
N GLY A 435 -16.98 10.74 5.00
CA GLY A 435 -17.57 12.07 5.16
C GLY A 435 -16.81 13.13 4.36
N VAL A 436 -15.61 13.52 4.83
CA VAL A 436 -14.80 14.55 4.16
C VAL A 436 -14.34 14.07 2.78
N GLY A 437 -13.89 12.83 2.67
CA GLY A 437 -13.52 12.21 1.39
C GLY A 437 -14.70 12.12 0.44
N GLY A 438 -15.86 11.69 0.90
CA GLY A 438 -17.10 11.63 0.10
C GLY A 438 -17.49 12.98 -0.49
N MET A 439 -17.47 14.05 0.32
CA MET A 439 -17.70 15.43 -0.15
C MET A 439 -16.62 15.88 -1.15
N TRP A 440 -15.38 15.56 -0.89
CA TRP A 440 -14.25 15.87 -1.77
C TRP A 440 -14.39 15.18 -3.12
N TRP A 441 -14.73 13.89 -3.15
CA TRP A 441 -14.94 13.12 -4.39
C TRP A 441 -16.12 13.64 -5.19
N LYS A 442 -17.16 14.16 -4.52
CA LYS A 442 -18.26 14.85 -5.20
C LYS A 442 -17.80 16.11 -5.91
N LEU A 443 -16.95 16.92 -5.24
CA LEU A 443 -16.36 18.12 -5.86
C LEU A 443 -15.45 17.79 -7.05
N LEU A 444 -14.80 16.63 -7.03
CA LEU A 444 -13.99 16.13 -8.15
C LEU A 444 -14.83 15.53 -9.29
N GLY A 445 -16.14 15.39 -9.13
CA GLY A 445 -17.02 14.84 -10.16
C GLY A 445 -16.99 13.31 -10.26
N PHE A 446 -16.58 12.61 -9.19
CA PHE A 446 -16.55 11.13 -9.18
C PHE A 446 -17.93 10.51 -8.87
N TRP A 447 -18.89 11.31 -8.41
CA TRP A 447 -20.28 10.95 -8.18
C TRP A 447 -21.24 12.14 -8.08
#